data_e4cf3075f16a15e7df823da096e54404
#
_entry.id   e4cf3075f16a15e7df823da096e54404
#
_cell.length_a   1.000
_cell.length_b   1.000
_cell.length_c   1.000
_cell.angle_alpha   90.00
_cell.angle_beta   90.00
_cell.angle_gamma   90.00
#
_symmetry.space_group_name_H-M   'P 1'
#
loop_
_entity.id
_entity.type
_entity.pdbx_description
1 polymer ?
#
loop_
_entity_poly.entity_id
_entity_poly.type
_entity_poly.pdbx_seq_one_letter_code
_entity_poly.pdbx_strand_id
1 'polypeptide(L)'
;SEARYLTRWIDSIEPIEPADGMCVEVDAPDGLYQANDFIVTHNSSVVAWLIQWAMATFPDTRVVVTANTEGQLKTKTWPELSKWHQISIVRDWFEFTATALFAKQKGKDKTWRADLIAWSENNTEAFAGLHNAGKRILLIMDEASAIPDKIWEVSEGALTDASTEIIWAAFGNPTQNTGRFRECFRRFRHRWTTWQVDSRTAKRTNKAQIDQWIADYGVDSDFVKVRVRGMF
;
A
#
# COMPACT_ATOMS: atom_id res chain seq x y z
N SER A 1 1.70 -35.82 -2.40
CA SER A 1 2.36 -35.19 -1.24
C SER A 1 1.40 -34.15 -0.67
N GLU A 2 0.87 -34.41 0.52
CA GLU A 2 -0.01 -33.49 1.23
C GLU A 2 0.79 -32.25 1.64
N ALA A 3 0.36 -31.08 1.21
CA ALA A 3 0.87 -29.82 1.67
C ALA A 3 0.46 -29.67 3.16
N ARG A 4 1.42 -29.79 4.07
CA ARG A 4 1.20 -29.49 5.48
C ARG A 4 1.06 -27.98 5.63
N TYR A 5 -0.14 -27.49 5.83
CA TYR A 5 -0.39 -26.12 6.29
C TYR A 5 0.09 -26.02 7.73
N LEU A 6 1.08 -25.20 7.97
CA LEU A 6 1.48 -24.85 9.34
C LEU A 6 0.39 -23.97 9.94
N THR A 7 -0.38 -24.54 10.84
CA THR A 7 -1.37 -23.80 11.62
C THR A 7 -0.64 -23.22 12.84
N ARG A 8 -0.76 -21.92 13.05
CA ARG A 8 -0.22 -21.24 14.23
C ARG A 8 -1.36 -20.71 15.07
N TRP A 9 -1.18 -20.72 16.36
CA TRP A 9 -2.14 -20.25 17.35
C TRP A 9 -1.57 -18.99 18.01
N ILE A 10 -2.44 -18.03 18.34
CA ILE A 10 -2.09 -16.90 19.18
C ILE A 10 -2.27 -17.37 20.62
N ASP A 11 -1.19 -17.47 21.37
CA ASP A 11 -1.20 -17.95 22.75
C ASP A 11 -1.63 -16.88 23.75
N SER A 12 -1.22 -15.63 23.52
CA SER A 12 -1.63 -14.49 24.33
C SER A 12 -1.64 -13.20 23.52
N ILE A 13 -2.47 -12.26 23.92
CA ILE A 13 -2.47 -10.86 23.46
C ILE A 13 -2.40 -10.01 24.73
N GLU A 14 -1.29 -9.33 24.90
CA GLU A 14 -1.09 -8.41 26.04
C GLU A 14 -1.07 -6.97 25.56
N PRO A 15 -1.77 -6.05 26.25
CA PRO A 15 -1.67 -4.64 25.95
C PRO A 15 -0.26 -4.13 26.29
N ILE A 16 0.34 -3.42 25.36
CA ILE A 16 1.60 -2.70 25.58
C ILE A 16 1.34 -1.19 25.60
N GLU A 17 2.19 -0.46 26.32
CA GLU A 17 2.15 1.01 26.30
C GLU A 17 2.30 1.52 24.86
N PRO A 18 1.62 2.62 24.50
CA PRO A 18 1.74 3.20 23.18
C PRO A 18 3.19 3.55 22.87
N ALA A 19 3.76 2.90 21.85
CA ALA A 19 5.09 3.22 21.34
C ALA A 19 4.98 3.73 19.90
N ASP A 20 5.77 4.75 19.58
CA ASP A 20 5.86 5.27 18.22
C ASP A 20 6.43 4.20 17.28
N GLY A 21 5.57 3.66 16.43
CA GLY A 21 5.92 2.68 15.41
C GLY A 21 5.29 1.31 15.62
N MET A 22 4.51 0.84 14.64
CA MET A 22 4.04 -0.54 14.60
C MET A 22 5.15 -1.44 14.07
N CYS A 23 5.80 -2.20 14.95
CA CYS A 23 6.53 -3.42 14.58
C CYS A 23 5.65 -4.62 14.92
N VAL A 24 5.28 -5.41 13.92
CA VAL A 24 4.80 -6.77 14.16
C VAL A 24 6.02 -7.68 14.08
N GLU A 25 6.55 -8.07 15.22
CA GLU A 25 7.58 -9.09 15.30
C GLU A 25 6.89 -10.45 15.38
N VAL A 26 7.16 -11.31 14.40
CA VAL A 26 6.71 -12.70 14.42
C VAL A 26 7.96 -13.55 14.56
N ASP A 27 8.13 -14.15 15.72
CA ASP A 27 9.19 -15.14 15.97
C ASP A 27 8.87 -16.44 15.23
N ALA A 28 9.30 -16.48 13.96
CA ALA A 28 9.08 -17.62 13.09
C ALA A 28 10.42 -18.13 12.54
N PRO A 29 10.75 -19.43 12.76
CA PRO A 29 12.01 -20.01 12.27
C PRO A 29 12.20 -19.94 10.76
N ASP A 30 11.14 -19.72 9.99
CA ASP A 30 11.11 -19.62 8.53
C ASP A 30 11.31 -18.19 8.00
N GLY A 31 11.50 -17.20 8.90
CA GLY A 31 11.83 -15.82 8.53
C GLY A 31 10.77 -15.12 7.70
N LEU A 32 9.51 -15.55 7.74
CA LEU A 32 8.43 -15.05 6.89
C LEU A 32 7.93 -13.65 7.26
N TYR A 33 8.47 -13.00 8.30
CA TYR A 33 8.02 -11.67 8.69
C TYR A 33 9.19 -10.78 9.12
N GLN A 34 9.71 -9.99 8.21
CA GLN A 34 10.54 -8.83 8.54
C GLN A 34 10.08 -7.66 7.69
N ALA A 35 9.51 -6.64 8.32
CA ALA A 35 8.93 -5.47 7.66
C ALA A 35 9.93 -4.70 6.78
N ASN A 36 11.21 -4.73 7.11
CA ASN A 36 12.26 -4.05 6.35
C ASN A 36 12.65 -4.74 5.03
N ASP A 37 12.31 -6.02 4.86
CA ASP A 37 12.64 -6.80 3.66
C ASP A 37 11.51 -6.88 2.63
N PHE A 38 10.34 -6.34 2.95
CA PHE A 38 9.12 -6.52 2.16
C PHE A 38 9.00 -5.63 0.92
N ILE A 39 9.76 -4.59 0.82
CA ILE A 39 9.44 -3.45 -0.07
C ILE A 39 9.96 -3.66 -1.50
N VAL A 40 10.74 -4.68 -1.78
CA VAL A 40 11.58 -4.67 -2.98
C VAL A 40 10.98 -5.30 -4.23
N THR A 41 9.96 -6.13 -4.14
CA THR A 41 9.47 -6.78 -5.37
C THR A 41 7.99 -6.59 -5.68
N HIS A 42 7.14 -6.35 -4.71
CA HIS A 42 5.70 -6.12 -4.96
C HIS A 42 5.08 -5.28 -3.84
N ASN A 43 4.95 -3.99 -4.07
CA ASN A 43 4.15 -3.08 -3.23
C ASN A 43 2.72 -3.62 -3.02
N SER A 44 2.23 -4.41 -3.98
CA SER A 44 0.87 -4.96 -3.98
C SER A 44 0.54 -5.82 -2.76
N SER A 45 1.49 -6.59 -2.19
CA SER A 45 1.24 -7.34 -0.95
C SER A 45 1.09 -6.42 0.26
N VAL A 46 1.94 -5.40 0.38
CA VAL A 46 1.84 -4.39 1.44
C VAL A 46 0.53 -3.61 1.31
N VAL A 47 0.16 -3.23 0.09
CA VAL A 47 -1.13 -2.58 -0.21
C VAL A 47 -2.28 -3.47 0.24
N ALA A 48 -2.27 -4.76 -0.09
CA ALA A 48 -3.31 -5.71 0.31
C ALA A 48 -3.43 -5.83 1.84
N TRP A 49 -2.32 -5.85 2.57
CA TRP A 49 -2.32 -5.90 4.03
C TRP A 49 -2.82 -4.62 4.66
N LEU A 50 -2.41 -3.45 4.14
CA LEU A 50 -2.90 -2.16 4.61
C LEU A 50 -4.42 -2.04 4.42
N ILE A 51 -4.95 -2.50 3.28
CA ILE A 51 -6.40 -2.52 3.04
C ILE A 51 -7.09 -3.39 4.09
N GLN A 52 -6.63 -4.63 4.29
CA GLN A 52 -7.24 -5.55 5.23
C GLN A 52 -7.13 -5.05 6.67
N TRP A 53 -5.97 -4.53 7.06
CA TRP A 53 -5.78 -3.94 8.37
C TRP A 53 -6.74 -2.77 8.59
N ALA A 54 -6.82 -1.82 7.66
CA ALA A 54 -7.68 -0.66 7.79
C ALA A 54 -9.15 -1.05 7.91
N MET A 55 -9.58 -2.00 7.07
CA MET A 55 -10.95 -2.50 7.06
C MET A 55 -11.29 -3.29 8.33
N ALA A 56 -10.37 -4.12 8.84
CA ALA A 56 -10.63 -5.00 9.97
C ALA A 56 -10.55 -4.28 11.33
N THR A 57 -9.78 -3.19 11.43
CA THR A 57 -9.50 -2.51 12.71
C THR A 57 -10.38 -1.30 12.99
N PHE A 58 -11.16 -0.83 12.02
CA PHE A 58 -12.05 0.30 12.22
C PHE A 58 -13.33 0.15 11.38
N PRO A 59 -14.52 0.12 12.01
CA PRO A 59 -15.78 -0.02 11.28
C PRO A 59 -16.08 1.23 10.44
N ASP A 60 -16.81 1.03 9.35
CA ASP A 60 -17.14 2.07 8.38
C ASP A 60 -15.90 2.76 7.75
N THR A 61 -14.77 2.05 7.69
CA THR A 61 -13.57 2.52 6.98
C THR A 61 -13.84 2.64 5.48
N ARG A 62 -13.42 3.75 4.88
CA ARG A 62 -13.37 3.94 3.42
C ARG A 62 -11.92 3.81 2.96
N VAL A 63 -11.71 2.92 2.01
CA VAL A 63 -10.39 2.76 1.37
C VAL A 63 -10.52 3.07 -0.12
N VAL A 64 -9.61 3.85 -0.65
CA VAL A 64 -9.47 4.06 -2.09
C VAL A 64 -8.05 3.67 -2.49
N VAL A 65 -7.96 2.81 -3.48
CA VAL A 65 -6.70 2.42 -4.10
C VAL A 65 -6.67 2.94 -5.53
N THR A 66 -5.67 3.72 -5.85
CA THR A 66 -5.48 4.26 -7.19
C THR A 66 -4.08 3.98 -7.74
N ALA A 67 -3.96 3.86 -9.05
CA ALA A 67 -2.71 3.73 -9.79
C ALA A 67 -2.86 4.35 -11.19
N ASN A 68 -1.75 4.41 -11.92
CA ASN A 68 -1.68 5.02 -13.23
C ASN A 68 -2.69 4.45 -14.25
N THR A 69 -2.99 3.16 -14.17
CA THR A 69 -3.96 2.52 -15.07
C THR A 69 -4.86 1.55 -14.33
N GLU A 70 -6.10 1.42 -14.82
CA GLU A 70 -7.03 0.40 -14.34
C GLU A 70 -6.48 -1.03 -14.53
N GLY A 71 -5.74 -1.24 -15.63
CA GLY A 71 -5.08 -2.52 -15.91
C GLY A 71 -4.07 -2.91 -14.83
N GLN A 72 -3.24 -1.98 -14.36
CA GLN A 72 -2.28 -2.25 -13.27
C GLN A 72 -2.99 -2.63 -11.97
N LEU A 73 -4.02 -1.88 -11.61
CA LEU A 73 -4.82 -2.20 -10.43
C LEU A 73 -5.44 -3.58 -10.52
N LYS A 74 -6.10 -3.91 -11.64
CA LYS A 74 -6.80 -5.18 -11.85
C LYS A 74 -5.87 -6.39 -11.99
N THR A 75 -4.68 -6.20 -12.55
CA THR A 75 -3.77 -7.33 -12.85
C THR A 75 -2.70 -7.56 -11.79
N LYS A 76 -2.43 -6.57 -10.93
CA LYS A 76 -1.39 -6.67 -9.89
C LYS A 76 -1.96 -6.55 -8.49
N THR A 77 -2.48 -5.37 -8.15
CA THR A 77 -2.89 -5.04 -6.78
C THR A 77 -4.11 -5.85 -6.32
N TRP A 78 -5.11 -5.95 -7.19
CA TRP A 78 -6.36 -6.61 -6.85
C TRP A 78 -6.27 -8.14 -6.72
N PRO A 79 -5.56 -8.86 -7.60
CA PRO A 79 -5.29 -10.29 -7.42
C PRO A 79 -4.51 -10.60 -6.14
N GLU A 80 -3.56 -9.73 -5.77
CA GLU A 80 -2.82 -9.89 -4.53
C GLU A 80 -3.73 -9.68 -3.31
N LEU A 81 -4.62 -8.69 -3.33
CA LEU A 81 -5.64 -8.52 -2.29
C LEU A 81 -6.56 -9.74 -2.20
N SER A 82 -7.01 -10.29 -3.33
CA SER A 82 -7.82 -11.51 -3.37
C SER A 82 -7.13 -12.67 -2.66
N LYS A 83 -5.87 -12.91 -3.00
CA LYS A 83 -5.04 -13.97 -2.39
C LYS A 83 -4.97 -13.83 -0.87
N TRP A 84 -4.64 -12.65 -0.38
CA TRP A 84 -4.53 -12.40 1.05
C TRP A 84 -5.89 -12.42 1.76
N HIS A 85 -6.94 -11.97 1.09
CA HIS A 85 -8.30 -12.01 1.62
C HIS A 85 -8.77 -13.45 1.85
N GLN A 86 -8.49 -14.38 0.94
CA GLN A 86 -8.89 -15.79 1.05
C GLN A 86 -8.32 -16.49 2.29
N ILE A 87 -7.14 -16.08 2.75
CA ILE A 87 -6.47 -16.65 3.92
C ILE A 87 -6.61 -15.78 5.18
N SER A 88 -7.33 -14.65 5.07
CA SER A 88 -7.54 -13.72 6.19
C SER A 88 -8.50 -14.29 7.22
N ILE A 89 -8.23 -14.04 8.51
CA ILE A 89 -9.13 -14.39 9.61
C ILE A 89 -10.47 -13.65 9.56
N VAL A 90 -10.53 -12.52 8.85
CA VAL A 90 -11.73 -11.68 8.68
C VAL A 90 -12.40 -11.86 7.31
N ARG A 91 -12.02 -12.87 6.53
CA ARG A 91 -12.57 -13.12 5.19
C ARG A 91 -14.10 -13.18 5.16
N ASP A 92 -14.71 -13.71 6.22
CA ASP A 92 -16.16 -13.89 6.29
C ASP A 92 -16.91 -12.58 6.59
N TRP A 93 -16.20 -11.52 7.01
CA TRP A 93 -16.77 -10.20 7.26
C TRP A 93 -17.01 -9.40 5.99
N PHE A 94 -16.21 -9.70 4.94
CA PHE A 94 -16.18 -8.91 3.71
C PHE A 94 -16.47 -9.75 2.48
N GLU A 95 -17.09 -9.13 1.50
CA GLU A 95 -17.28 -9.68 0.17
C GLU A 95 -16.27 -9.05 -0.79
N PHE A 96 -15.60 -9.91 -1.56
CA PHE A 96 -14.62 -9.52 -2.55
C PHE A 96 -15.22 -9.60 -3.95
N THR A 97 -15.13 -8.51 -4.70
CA THR A 97 -15.58 -8.42 -6.10
C THR A 97 -14.43 -7.96 -7.01
N ALA A 98 -14.70 -7.84 -8.30
CA ALA A 98 -13.70 -7.40 -9.28
C ALA A 98 -13.16 -5.99 -9.03
N THR A 99 -13.89 -5.13 -8.31
CA THR A 99 -13.54 -3.72 -8.11
C THR A 99 -13.68 -3.22 -6.69
N ALA A 100 -14.22 -4.04 -5.78
CA ALA A 100 -14.46 -3.63 -4.40
C ALA A 100 -14.30 -4.80 -3.41
N LEU A 101 -13.90 -4.46 -2.18
CA LEU A 101 -14.01 -5.29 -0.99
C LEU A 101 -14.92 -4.55 -0.02
N PHE A 102 -16.06 -5.12 0.39
CA PHE A 102 -17.03 -4.42 1.22
C PHE A 102 -17.64 -5.32 2.30
N ALA A 103 -18.14 -4.70 3.36
CA ALA A 103 -18.72 -5.41 4.48
C ALA A 103 -20.01 -6.16 4.10
N LYS A 104 -20.09 -7.43 4.49
CA LYS A 104 -21.32 -8.26 4.35
C LYS A 104 -22.41 -7.86 5.33
N GLN A 105 -22.08 -7.10 6.37
CA GLN A 105 -23.05 -6.61 7.33
C GLN A 105 -24.12 -5.77 6.60
N LYS A 106 -25.40 -6.10 6.85
CA LYS A 106 -26.54 -5.45 6.21
C LYS A 106 -26.50 -3.91 6.40
N GLY A 107 -26.56 -3.19 5.28
CA GLY A 107 -26.54 -1.72 5.24
C GLY A 107 -25.16 -1.08 5.36
N LYS A 108 -24.08 -1.88 5.43
CA LYS A 108 -22.70 -1.38 5.52
C LYS A 108 -21.89 -1.50 4.20
N ASP A 109 -22.44 -2.15 3.21
CA ASP A 109 -21.82 -2.36 1.89
C ASP A 109 -21.40 -1.07 1.17
N LYS A 110 -22.07 0.04 1.47
CA LYS A 110 -21.78 1.37 0.89
C LYS A 110 -20.86 2.24 1.76
N THR A 111 -20.79 1.99 3.06
CA THR A 111 -20.05 2.83 4.01
C THR A 111 -18.75 2.20 4.48
N TRP A 112 -18.65 0.88 4.50
CA TRP A 112 -17.50 0.12 4.93
C TRP A 112 -16.93 -0.69 3.78
N ARG A 113 -16.03 -0.06 3.02
CA ARG A 113 -15.55 -0.63 1.76
C ARG A 113 -14.21 -0.11 1.29
N ALA A 114 -13.54 -0.92 0.50
CA ALA A 114 -12.37 -0.56 -0.27
C ALA A 114 -12.72 -0.60 -1.76
N ASP A 115 -12.43 0.48 -2.47
CA ASP A 115 -12.71 0.65 -3.89
C ASP A 115 -11.42 0.79 -4.68
N LEU A 116 -11.39 0.13 -5.83
CA LEU A 116 -10.36 0.27 -6.84
C LEU A 116 -10.81 1.34 -7.84
N ILE A 117 -10.12 2.49 -7.85
CA ILE A 117 -10.46 3.62 -8.69
C ILE A 117 -9.23 4.02 -9.51
N ALA A 118 -9.27 3.78 -10.83
CA ALA A 118 -8.26 4.35 -11.70
C ALA A 118 -8.41 5.87 -11.75
N TRP A 119 -7.32 6.61 -11.61
CA TRP A 119 -7.38 8.05 -11.79
C TRP A 119 -7.57 8.41 -13.27
N SER A 120 -8.21 9.55 -13.50
CA SER A 120 -8.32 10.15 -14.81
C SER A 120 -8.32 11.67 -14.64
N GLU A 121 -7.58 12.37 -15.46
CA GLU A 121 -7.59 13.84 -15.47
C GLU A 121 -8.97 14.41 -15.80
N ASN A 122 -9.78 13.64 -16.51
CA ASN A 122 -11.13 14.00 -16.91
C ASN A 122 -12.19 13.64 -15.86
N ASN A 123 -11.84 12.82 -14.85
CA ASN A 123 -12.76 12.38 -13.78
C ASN A 123 -12.07 12.46 -12.42
N THR A 124 -11.78 13.68 -11.99
CA THR A 124 -11.22 13.93 -10.64
C THR A 124 -12.28 13.85 -9.54
N GLU A 125 -13.56 13.86 -9.89
CA GLU A 125 -14.68 13.84 -8.94
C GLU A 125 -14.73 12.53 -8.13
N ALA A 126 -14.20 11.44 -8.68
CA ALA A 126 -14.07 10.17 -7.94
C ALA A 126 -13.25 10.31 -6.65
N PHE A 127 -12.35 11.27 -6.57
CA PHE A 127 -11.54 11.58 -5.39
C PHE A 127 -12.13 12.73 -4.56
N ALA A 128 -12.88 13.64 -5.17
CA ALA A 128 -13.53 14.76 -4.48
C ALA A 128 -14.60 14.30 -3.48
N GLY A 129 -15.15 13.10 -3.67
CA GLY A 129 -16.18 12.51 -2.80
C GLY A 129 -15.65 11.66 -1.64
N LEU A 130 -14.36 11.73 -1.33
CA LEU A 130 -13.74 10.98 -0.23
C LEU A 130 -14.04 11.64 1.13
N HIS A 131 -15.30 11.64 1.52
CA HIS A 131 -15.74 12.10 2.84
C HIS A 131 -16.12 10.93 3.71
N ASN A 132 -15.70 10.94 4.97
CA ASN A 132 -16.05 9.90 5.94
C ASN A 132 -15.97 10.45 7.39
N ALA A 133 -16.73 11.50 7.64
CA ALA A 133 -16.67 12.26 8.88
C ALA A 133 -16.74 11.38 10.15
N GLY A 134 -15.78 11.55 11.03
CA GLY A 134 -15.66 10.81 12.29
C GLY A 134 -15.29 9.33 12.15
N LYS A 135 -14.83 8.91 10.96
CA LYS A 135 -14.41 7.53 10.66
C LYS A 135 -12.98 7.51 10.11
N ARG A 136 -12.59 6.40 9.48
CA ARG A 136 -11.28 6.24 8.85
C ARG A 136 -11.35 6.35 7.33
N ILE A 137 -10.40 7.06 6.75
CA ILE A 137 -10.09 7.03 5.32
C ILE A 137 -8.67 6.53 5.13
N LEU A 138 -8.49 5.54 4.25
CA LEU A 138 -7.19 5.13 3.76
C LEU A 138 -7.13 5.38 2.26
N LEU A 139 -6.26 6.30 1.83
CA LEU A 139 -5.96 6.55 0.43
C LEU A 139 -4.62 5.89 0.09
N ILE A 140 -4.62 5.03 -0.90
CA ILE A 140 -3.41 4.36 -1.41
C ILE A 140 -3.17 4.77 -2.85
N MET A 141 -1.98 5.31 -3.10
CA MET A 141 -1.47 5.62 -4.43
C MET A 141 -0.39 4.60 -4.80
N ASP A 142 -0.71 3.67 -5.69
CA ASP A 142 0.24 2.72 -6.24
C ASP A 142 0.86 3.28 -7.52
N GLU A 143 2.14 3.01 -7.77
CA GLU A 143 2.93 3.64 -8.84
C GLU A 143 2.88 5.18 -8.78
N ALA A 144 2.98 5.73 -7.59
CA ALA A 144 2.70 7.13 -7.25
C ALA A 144 3.51 8.16 -8.04
N SER A 145 4.70 7.79 -8.55
CA SER A 145 5.54 8.66 -9.37
C SER A 145 4.87 9.05 -10.70
N ALA A 146 3.97 8.23 -11.20
CA ALA A 146 3.26 8.48 -12.45
C ALA A 146 1.91 9.20 -12.28
N ILE A 147 1.47 9.45 -11.05
CA ILE A 147 0.19 10.10 -10.77
C ILE A 147 0.36 11.62 -10.89
N PRO A 148 -0.42 12.31 -11.77
CA PRO A 148 -0.33 13.75 -11.97
C PRO A 148 -0.60 14.55 -10.70
N ASP A 149 0.06 15.68 -10.55
CA ASP A 149 -0.07 16.58 -9.40
C ASP A 149 -1.51 17.00 -9.12
N LYS A 150 -2.31 17.18 -10.18
CA LYS A 150 -3.73 17.50 -10.05
C LYS A 150 -4.52 16.47 -9.22
N ILE A 151 -4.22 15.18 -9.37
CA ILE A 151 -4.88 14.12 -8.58
C ILE A 151 -4.49 14.21 -7.11
N TRP A 152 -3.22 14.52 -6.82
CA TRP A 152 -2.76 14.77 -5.46
C TRP A 152 -3.47 15.96 -4.82
N GLU A 153 -3.62 17.06 -5.56
CA GLU A 153 -4.30 18.28 -5.09
C GLU A 153 -5.79 18.04 -4.79
N VAL A 154 -6.49 17.36 -5.69
CA VAL A 154 -7.90 17.02 -5.48
C VAL A 154 -8.04 16.07 -4.28
N SER A 155 -7.15 15.10 -4.14
CA SER A 155 -7.14 14.19 -2.99
C SER A 155 -6.88 14.94 -1.68
N GLU A 156 -5.97 15.90 -1.65
CA GLU A 156 -5.74 16.75 -0.45
C GLU A 156 -7.00 17.54 -0.08
N GLY A 157 -7.69 18.11 -1.07
CA GLY A 157 -8.94 18.83 -0.84
C GLY A 157 -10.06 17.97 -0.29
N ALA A 158 -10.14 16.71 -0.72
CA ALA A 158 -11.14 15.75 -0.26
C ALA A 158 -10.87 15.21 1.16
N LEU A 159 -9.62 15.26 1.63
CA LEU A 159 -9.20 14.75 2.92
C LEU A 159 -9.21 15.84 4.02
N THR A 160 -10.27 16.64 4.08
CA THR A 160 -10.39 17.78 5.02
C THR A 160 -11.44 17.59 6.10
N ASP A 161 -12.09 16.42 6.17
CA ASP A 161 -13.14 16.15 7.15
C ASP A 161 -12.62 16.23 8.59
N ALA A 162 -13.31 16.99 9.41
CA ALA A 162 -13.01 17.10 10.83
C ALA A 162 -13.22 15.75 11.53
N SER A 163 -12.38 15.46 12.52
CA SER A 163 -12.46 14.24 13.36
C SER A 163 -12.35 12.92 12.56
N THR A 164 -11.81 12.96 11.36
CA THR A 164 -11.58 11.78 10.53
C THR A 164 -10.13 11.34 10.64
N GLU A 165 -9.90 10.05 10.88
CA GLU A 165 -8.56 9.47 10.77
C GLU A 165 -8.19 9.30 9.31
N ILE A 166 -7.26 10.11 8.83
CA ILE A 166 -6.83 10.12 7.44
C ILE A 166 -5.45 9.50 7.33
N ILE A 167 -5.37 8.39 6.62
CA ILE A 167 -4.11 7.69 6.34
C ILE A 167 -3.88 7.76 4.83
N TRP A 168 -2.73 8.27 4.44
CA TRP A 168 -2.33 8.36 3.05
C TRP A 168 -1.03 7.62 2.82
N ALA A 169 -1.06 6.60 1.97
CA ALA A 169 0.10 5.79 1.61
C ALA A 169 0.40 5.92 0.10
N ALA A 170 1.65 6.16 -0.24
CA ALA A 170 2.10 6.28 -1.62
C ALA A 170 3.30 5.38 -1.87
N PHE A 171 3.20 4.53 -2.88
CA PHE A 171 4.23 3.57 -3.26
C PHE A 171 4.63 3.79 -4.71
N GLY A 172 5.92 3.62 -5.02
CA GLY A 172 6.38 3.67 -6.40
C GLY A 172 7.90 3.75 -6.52
N ASN A 173 8.39 3.45 -7.70
CA ASN A 173 9.76 3.75 -8.06
C ASN A 173 9.90 5.24 -8.40
N PRO A 174 11.02 5.87 -8.12
CA PRO A 174 11.26 7.30 -8.39
C PRO A 174 11.57 7.55 -9.87
N THR A 175 10.61 7.22 -10.74
CA THR A 175 10.78 7.27 -12.20
C THR A 175 10.71 8.68 -12.78
N GLN A 176 10.20 9.63 -12.01
CA GLN A 176 10.12 11.03 -12.41
C GLN A 176 10.88 11.91 -11.41
N ASN A 177 11.75 12.75 -11.95
CA ASN A 177 12.55 13.69 -11.15
C ASN A 177 11.81 15.02 -10.87
N THR A 178 10.50 15.02 -11.02
CA THR A 178 9.57 16.12 -10.76
C THR A 178 8.27 15.56 -10.20
N GLY A 179 7.33 16.42 -9.83
CA GLY A 179 5.99 16.05 -9.40
C GLY A 179 5.86 15.75 -7.90
N ARG A 180 4.60 15.59 -7.49
CA ARG A 180 4.22 15.54 -6.08
C ARG A 180 4.85 14.39 -5.30
N PHE A 181 4.99 13.21 -5.91
CA PHE A 181 5.63 12.07 -5.25
C PHE A 181 7.07 12.39 -4.82
N ARG A 182 7.86 13.02 -5.73
CA ARG A 182 9.21 13.47 -5.38
C ARG A 182 9.20 14.52 -4.26
N GLU A 183 8.25 15.44 -4.29
CA GLU A 183 8.14 16.49 -3.28
C GLU A 183 7.81 15.94 -1.88
N CYS A 184 7.21 14.75 -1.77
CA CYS A 184 7.05 14.04 -0.48
C CYS A 184 8.41 13.72 0.17
N PHE A 185 9.47 13.53 -0.62
CA PHE A 185 10.84 13.31 -0.13
C PHE A 185 11.64 14.59 0.03
N ARG A 186 11.13 15.75 -0.42
CA ARG A 186 11.80 17.05 -0.40
C ARG A 186 10.98 18.11 0.32
N ARG A 187 10.29 18.97 -0.42
CA ARG A 187 9.55 20.13 0.10
C ARG A 187 8.53 19.75 1.17
N PHE A 188 7.80 18.63 0.97
CA PHE A 188 6.77 18.16 1.89
C PHE A 188 7.26 17.05 2.84
N ARG A 189 8.57 16.85 2.95
CA ARG A 189 9.16 15.81 3.80
C ARG A 189 8.69 15.89 5.27
N HIS A 190 8.40 17.09 5.76
CA HIS A 190 7.87 17.33 7.11
C HIS A 190 6.45 16.80 7.33
N ARG A 191 5.71 16.49 6.26
CA ARG A 191 4.33 15.95 6.29
C ARG A 191 4.29 14.44 6.05
N TRP A 192 5.42 13.83 5.64
CA TRP A 192 5.48 12.45 5.21
C TRP A 192 6.54 11.67 5.97
N THR A 193 6.17 10.46 6.42
CA THR A 193 7.15 9.45 6.78
C THR A 193 7.60 8.76 5.50
N THR A 194 8.87 8.86 5.15
CA THR A 194 9.38 8.37 3.87
C THR A 194 10.43 7.29 4.09
N TRP A 195 10.34 6.24 3.28
CA TRP A 195 11.33 5.17 3.21
C TRP A 195 11.86 5.06 1.78
N GLN A 196 13.17 4.95 1.68
CA GLN A 196 13.87 4.61 0.46
C GLN A 196 14.45 3.21 0.63
N VAL A 197 14.16 2.33 -0.32
CA VAL A 197 14.62 0.94 -0.29
C VAL A 197 15.67 0.73 -1.35
N ASP A 198 16.85 0.27 -0.93
CA ASP A 198 17.92 -0.14 -1.82
C ASP A 198 17.88 -1.66 -1.99
N SER A 199 17.59 -2.11 -3.22
CA SER A 199 17.48 -3.53 -3.55
C SER A 199 18.77 -4.33 -3.32
N ARG A 200 19.93 -3.64 -3.26
CA ARG A 200 21.22 -4.28 -2.98
C ARG A 200 21.30 -4.82 -1.57
N THR A 201 20.63 -4.16 -0.63
CA THR A 201 20.63 -4.54 0.79
C THR A 201 19.43 -5.41 1.18
N ALA A 202 18.37 -5.39 0.40
CA ALA A 202 17.18 -6.17 0.67
C ALA A 202 17.43 -7.69 0.49
N LYS A 203 16.98 -8.52 1.44
CA LYS A 203 17.34 -9.95 1.49
C LYS A 203 16.73 -10.78 0.35
N ARG A 204 15.56 -10.42 -0.16
CA ARG A 204 14.79 -11.22 -1.12
C ARG A 204 14.93 -10.78 -2.57
N THR A 205 15.87 -9.93 -2.89
CA THR A 205 16.14 -9.50 -4.26
C THR A 205 17.04 -10.48 -4.99
N ASN A 206 16.90 -10.57 -6.30
CA ASN A 206 17.82 -11.33 -7.16
C ASN A 206 19.13 -10.57 -7.27
N LYS A 207 20.09 -10.90 -6.41
CA LYS A 207 21.40 -10.24 -6.34
C LYS A 207 22.17 -10.38 -7.65
N ALA A 208 22.15 -11.56 -8.27
CA ALA A 208 22.85 -11.80 -9.54
C ALA A 208 22.34 -10.87 -10.65
N GLN A 209 21.02 -10.64 -10.72
CA GLN A 209 20.45 -9.71 -11.68
C GLN A 209 20.80 -8.25 -11.37
N ILE A 210 20.85 -7.88 -10.09
CA ILE A 210 21.26 -6.54 -9.66
C ILE A 210 22.72 -6.28 -10.01
N ASP A 211 23.59 -7.25 -9.73
CA ASP A 211 25.02 -7.16 -10.05
C ASP A 211 25.24 -7.05 -11.57
N GLN A 212 24.48 -7.81 -12.37
CA GLN A 212 24.48 -7.70 -13.82
C GLN A 212 24.10 -6.28 -14.28
N TRP A 213 23.01 -5.72 -13.75
CA TRP A 213 22.59 -4.35 -14.10
C TRP A 213 23.62 -3.30 -13.70
N ILE A 214 24.27 -3.48 -12.54
CA ILE A 214 25.33 -2.57 -12.11
C ILE A 214 26.55 -2.67 -13.06
N ALA A 215 26.90 -3.88 -13.50
CA ALA A 215 27.98 -4.08 -14.45
C ALA A 215 27.67 -3.48 -15.82
N ASP A 216 26.42 -3.66 -16.31
CA ASP A 216 26.00 -3.21 -17.63
C ASP A 216 25.81 -1.69 -17.71
N TYR A 217 25.23 -1.08 -16.69
CA TYR A 217 24.81 0.33 -16.72
C TYR A 217 25.66 1.25 -15.84
N GLY A 218 26.40 0.70 -14.90
CA GLY A 218 27.14 1.46 -13.88
C GLY A 218 26.28 1.82 -12.66
N VAL A 219 26.90 1.80 -11.47
CA VAL A 219 26.23 2.02 -10.18
C VAL A 219 25.56 3.38 -10.04
N ASP A 220 26.07 4.41 -10.72
CA ASP A 220 25.57 5.78 -10.68
C ASP A 220 24.71 6.18 -11.88
N SER A 221 24.41 5.23 -12.76
CA SER A 221 23.46 5.45 -13.85
C SER A 221 22.04 5.73 -13.33
N ASP A 222 21.25 6.47 -14.07
CA ASP A 222 19.85 6.75 -13.72
C ASP A 222 19.03 5.45 -13.63
N PHE A 223 19.34 4.46 -14.49
CA PHE A 223 18.70 3.16 -14.41
C PHE A 223 18.91 2.50 -13.05
N VAL A 224 20.17 2.40 -12.59
CA VAL A 224 20.50 1.76 -11.30
C VAL A 224 20.02 2.61 -10.12
N LYS A 225 20.11 3.94 -10.17
CA LYS A 225 19.55 4.81 -9.14
C LYS A 225 18.06 4.56 -8.94
N VAL A 226 17.29 4.59 -10.02
CA VAL A 226 15.82 4.46 -9.95
C VAL A 226 15.39 3.03 -9.63
N ARG A 227 15.93 2.03 -10.39
CA ARG A 227 15.43 0.65 -10.34
C ARG A 227 16.00 -0.19 -9.21
N VAL A 228 17.20 0.13 -8.77
CA VAL A 228 17.93 -0.65 -7.77
C VAL A 228 18.01 0.09 -6.44
N ARG A 229 18.38 1.37 -6.47
CA ARG A 229 18.66 2.14 -5.25
C ARG A 229 17.46 2.95 -4.74
N GLY A 230 16.36 3.00 -5.50
CA GLY A 230 15.16 3.77 -5.14
C GLY A 230 15.44 5.27 -4.98
N MET A 231 16.33 5.83 -5.78
CA MET A 231 16.76 7.25 -5.73
C MET A 231 16.12 8.05 -6.85
N PHE A 232 15.70 9.29 -6.51
CA PHE A 232 15.34 10.30 -7.51
C PHE A 232 16.56 10.89 -8.19
#